data_4e6bfea345084e55734a6a1e59bbba63
#
_entry.id   4e6bfea345084e55734a6a1e59bbba63
#
_cell.length_a   1.000
_cell.length_b   1.000
_cell.length_c   1.000
_cell.angle_alpha   90.00
_cell.angle_beta   90.00
_cell.angle_gamma   90.00
#
_symmetry.space_group_name_H-M   'P 1'
#
loop_
_entity.id
_entity.type
_entity.pdbx_description
1 polymer ?
#
loop_
_entity_poly.entity_id
_entity_poly.type
_entity_poly.pdbx_seq_one_letter_code
_entity_poly.pdbx_strand_id
1 'polypeptide(L)'
;MGMSISEYRLTKKPKPLKYRNRPAEVDGERYRSQKEYRFHAMCKAQTKAADPRQRIVKIEREVYFLLVPTQRSKYGKLLERKAGYYLDFRVTFADGHVDHVDTKSPATRKSPSYIMKRKLMLDRHKIHVMEI
;
A
#
# COMPACT_ATOMS: atom_id res chain seq x y z
N MET A 1 -32.15 -14.68 32.08
CA MET A 1 -32.21 -15.31 30.74
C MET A 1 -31.28 -14.57 29.78
N GLY A 2 -30.36 -15.25 29.18
CA GLY A 2 -29.41 -14.66 28.24
C GLY A 2 -29.96 -14.59 26.82
N MET A 3 -29.50 -13.60 26.04
CA MET A 3 -29.75 -13.56 24.60
C MET A 3 -29.07 -14.74 23.90
N SER A 4 -29.65 -15.20 22.78
CA SER A 4 -28.96 -16.08 21.85
C SER A 4 -27.81 -15.34 21.18
N ILE A 5 -26.84 -16.08 20.63
CA ILE A 5 -25.72 -15.49 19.88
C ILE A 5 -26.22 -14.67 18.70
N SER A 6 -27.30 -15.14 18.04
CA SER A 6 -27.90 -14.44 16.91
C SER A 6 -28.49 -13.09 17.33
N GLU A 7 -29.28 -13.07 18.44
CA GLU A 7 -29.85 -11.84 19.00
C GLU A 7 -28.76 -10.86 19.44
N TYR A 8 -27.70 -11.36 20.08
CA TYR A 8 -26.58 -10.53 20.48
C TYR A 8 -25.87 -9.88 19.29
N ARG A 9 -25.68 -10.61 18.18
CA ARG A 9 -25.10 -10.06 16.97
C ARG A 9 -25.95 -8.97 16.34
N LEU A 10 -27.27 -9.13 16.38
CA LEU A 10 -28.21 -8.13 15.84
C LEU A 10 -28.22 -6.84 16.66
N THR A 11 -27.92 -6.89 17.96
CA THR A 11 -27.88 -5.70 18.82
C THR A 11 -26.58 -4.92 18.71
N LYS A 12 -25.52 -5.51 18.17
CA LYS A 12 -24.23 -4.81 17.99
C LYS A 12 -24.32 -3.80 16.87
N LYS A 13 -23.93 -2.57 17.17
CA LYS A 13 -23.72 -1.56 16.13
C LYS A 13 -22.54 -1.99 15.24
N PRO A 14 -22.64 -1.76 13.91
CA PRO A 14 -21.51 -2.01 13.03
C PRO A 14 -20.26 -1.26 13.54
N LYS A 15 -19.13 -1.92 13.56
CA LYS A 15 -17.87 -1.25 13.89
C LYS A 15 -17.53 -0.24 12.80
N PRO A 16 -17.12 0.98 13.14
CA PRO A 16 -16.63 1.91 12.13
C PRO A 16 -15.43 1.33 11.39
N LEU A 17 -15.29 1.65 10.12
CA LEU A 17 -14.15 1.22 9.33
C LEU A 17 -12.85 1.70 9.98
N LYS A 18 -11.95 0.76 10.30
CA LYS A 18 -10.71 1.04 11.04
C LYS A 18 -9.85 2.12 10.39
N TYR A 19 -9.80 2.16 9.07
CA TYR A 19 -8.91 3.04 8.32
C TYR A 19 -9.63 4.16 7.58
N ARG A 20 -10.96 4.25 7.67
CA ARG A 20 -11.79 5.29 7.03
C ARG A 20 -11.43 5.54 5.55
N ASN A 21 -10.91 4.53 4.86
CA ASN A 21 -10.59 4.63 3.44
C ASN A 21 -11.89 4.68 2.63
N ARG A 22 -11.97 5.68 1.75
CA ARG A 22 -13.10 5.81 0.81
C ARG A 22 -12.58 5.49 -0.58
N PRO A 23 -12.98 4.35 -1.16
CA PRO A 23 -12.61 4.04 -2.54
C PRO A 23 -13.10 5.11 -3.49
N ALA A 24 -12.32 5.37 -4.53
CA ALA A 24 -12.69 6.29 -5.60
C ALA A 24 -12.50 5.59 -6.94
N GLU A 25 -13.36 5.91 -7.90
CA GLU A 25 -13.20 5.49 -9.29
C GLU A 25 -13.33 6.73 -10.17
N VAL A 26 -12.27 7.04 -10.92
CA VAL A 26 -12.21 8.22 -11.79
C VAL A 26 -11.61 7.79 -13.13
N ASP A 27 -12.29 8.12 -14.23
CA ASP A 27 -11.85 7.81 -15.60
C ASP A 27 -11.53 6.33 -15.81
N GLY A 28 -12.32 5.43 -15.15
CA GLY A 28 -12.15 3.98 -15.24
C GLY A 28 -11.03 3.42 -14.37
N GLU A 29 -10.28 4.26 -13.65
CA GLU A 29 -9.24 3.82 -12.72
C GLU A 29 -9.78 3.76 -11.29
N ARG A 30 -9.46 2.67 -10.58
CA ARG A 30 -9.86 2.48 -9.18
C ARG A 30 -8.74 2.88 -8.24
N TYR A 31 -9.12 3.59 -7.18
CA TYR A 31 -8.23 4.01 -6.11
C TYR A 31 -8.79 3.54 -4.77
N ARG A 32 -7.92 3.07 -3.88
CA ARG A 32 -8.32 2.62 -2.54
C ARG A 32 -8.72 3.77 -1.63
N SER A 33 -8.28 4.99 -1.93
CA SER A 33 -8.57 6.18 -1.14
C SER A 33 -8.53 7.44 -1.99
N GLN A 34 -9.12 8.51 -1.47
CA GLN A 34 -9.04 9.84 -2.10
C GLN A 34 -7.60 10.37 -2.10
N LYS A 35 -6.82 10.03 -1.08
CA LYS A 35 -5.42 10.43 -0.98
C LYS A 35 -4.59 9.81 -2.11
N GLU A 36 -4.82 8.56 -2.43
CA GLU A 36 -4.18 7.85 -3.54
C GLU A 36 -4.54 8.50 -4.88
N TYR A 37 -5.81 8.82 -5.09
CA TYR A 37 -6.27 9.53 -6.29
C TYR A 37 -5.59 10.90 -6.43
N ARG A 38 -5.56 11.69 -5.37
CA ARG A 38 -4.96 13.03 -5.39
C ARG A 38 -3.47 12.97 -5.70
N PHE A 39 -2.76 12.01 -5.13
CA PHE A 39 -1.34 11.83 -5.41
C PHE A 39 -1.11 11.47 -6.87
N HIS A 40 -1.89 10.54 -7.41
CA HIS A 40 -1.77 10.15 -8.82
C HIS A 40 -2.05 11.32 -9.76
N ALA A 41 -3.09 12.11 -9.47
CA ALA A 41 -3.42 13.31 -10.25
C ALA A 41 -2.27 14.32 -10.22
N MET A 42 -1.66 14.55 -9.07
CA MET A 42 -0.49 15.41 -8.93
C MET A 42 0.68 14.90 -9.77
N CYS A 43 0.96 13.60 -9.73
CA CYS A 43 2.02 13.00 -10.53
C CYS A 43 1.78 13.18 -12.03
N LYS A 44 0.55 13.00 -12.49
CA LYS A 44 0.19 13.22 -13.89
C LYS A 44 0.44 14.68 -14.32
N ALA A 45 0.14 15.64 -13.46
CA ALA A 45 0.42 17.06 -13.72
C ALA A 45 1.94 17.33 -13.80
N GLN A 46 2.75 16.65 -12.98
CA GLN A 46 4.20 16.83 -12.97
C GLN A 46 4.92 16.22 -14.18
N THR A 47 4.26 15.47 -15.03
CA THR A 47 4.86 14.98 -16.27
C THR A 47 5.25 16.11 -17.21
N LYS A 48 4.69 17.29 -17.01
CA LYS A 48 4.95 18.49 -17.81
C LYS A 48 5.92 19.49 -17.16
N ALA A 49 6.49 19.14 -16.00
CA ALA A 49 7.41 20.04 -15.30
C ALA A 49 8.67 20.29 -16.13
N ALA A 50 9.14 21.54 -16.13
CA ALA A 50 10.34 21.94 -16.88
C ALA A 50 11.62 21.42 -16.21
N ASP A 51 11.68 21.43 -14.87
CA ASP A 51 12.84 20.98 -14.11
C ASP A 51 12.94 19.45 -14.16
N PRO A 52 14.05 18.87 -14.65
CA PRO A 52 14.24 17.42 -14.70
C PRO A 52 14.14 16.73 -13.34
N ARG A 53 14.42 17.43 -12.24
CA ARG A 53 14.29 16.90 -10.88
C ARG A 53 12.84 16.77 -10.45
N GLN A 54 11.94 17.48 -11.08
CA GLN A 54 10.52 17.50 -10.79
C GLN A 54 9.68 16.80 -11.88
N ARG A 55 10.21 16.72 -13.11
CA ARG A 55 9.50 16.10 -14.22
C ARG A 55 9.43 14.59 -14.06
N ILE A 56 8.22 14.07 -13.96
CA ILE A 56 7.95 12.64 -13.87
C ILE A 56 7.90 12.05 -15.27
N VAL A 57 8.67 10.99 -15.50
CA VAL A 57 8.71 10.28 -16.78
C VAL A 57 8.04 8.90 -16.72
N LYS A 58 7.83 8.34 -15.53
CA LYS A 58 7.17 7.05 -15.37
C LYS A 58 6.44 6.98 -14.04
N ILE A 59 5.20 6.50 -14.08
CA ILE A 59 4.38 6.27 -12.89
C ILE A 59 3.93 4.81 -12.94
N GLU A 60 4.31 4.02 -11.94
CA GLU A 60 3.88 2.63 -11.79
C GLU A 60 3.03 2.52 -10.54
N ARG A 61 1.92 1.78 -10.63
CA ARG A 61 0.98 1.57 -9.52
C ARG A 61 1.00 0.12 -9.08
N GLU A 62 0.74 -0.10 -7.80
CA GLU A 62 0.61 -1.44 -7.22
C GLU A 62 1.79 -2.35 -7.54
N VAL A 63 3.00 -1.84 -7.30
CA VAL A 63 4.23 -2.58 -7.58
C VAL A 63 4.47 -3.62 -6.48
N TYR A 64 4.59 -4.88 -6.88
CA TYR A 64 4.81 -5.99 -5.95
C TYR A 64 6.29 -6.19 -5.63
N PHE A 65 6.58 -6.37 -4.34
CA PHE A 65 7.91 -6.74 -3.84
C PHE A 65 7.80 -7.98 -2.97
N LEU A 66 8.60 -8.99 -3.27
CA LEU A 66 8.71 -10.19 -2.43
C LEU A 66 9.55 -9.85 -1.18
N LEU A 67 9.01 -10.10 0.00
CA LEU A 67 9.70 -9.85 1.27
C LEU A 67 10.28 -11.12 1.87
N VAL A 68 9.48 -12.18 1.91
CA VAL A 68 9.88 -13.49 2.41
C VAL A 68 9.40 -14.54 1.40
N PRO A 69 10.31 -15.39 0.88
CA PRO A 69 9.92 -16.42 -0.08
C PRO A 69 9.13 -17.54 0.59
N THR A 70 8.42 -18.31 -0.23
CA THR A 70 7.77 -19.54 0.22
C THR A 70 8.82 -20.48 0.82
N GLN A 71 8.51 -21.06 1.97
CA GLN A 71 9.41 -21.97 2.69
C GLN A 71 8.82 -23.36 2.69
N ARG A 72 9.63 -24.33 2.29
CA ARG A 72 9.26 -25.75 2.22
C ARG A 72 10.25 -26.60 2.98
N SER A 73 9.79 -27.77 3.46
CA SER A 73 10.67 -28.79 4.03
C SER A 73 11.54 -29.40 2.93
N LYS A 74 12.57 -30.15 3.33
CA LYS A 74 13.42 -30.90 2.41
C LYS A 74 12.65 -31.90 1.54
N TYR A 75 11.44 -32.29 1.96
CA TYR A 75 10.56 -33.19 1.21
C TYR A 75 9.51 -32.46 0.36
N GLY A 76 9.60 -31.13 0.25
CA GLY A 76 8.70 -30.31 -0.56
C GLY A 76 7.40 -29.91 0.12
N LYS A 77 7.19 -30.27 1.41
CA LYS A 77 5.98 -29.85 2.13
C LYS A 77 6.00 -28.35 2.38
N LEU A 78 4.89 -27.67 2.11
CA LEU A 78 4.73 -26.25 2.40
C LEU A 78 4.77 -26.02 3.92
N LEU A 79 5.72 -25.22 4.38
CA LEU A 79 5.84 -24.81 5.79
C LEU A 79 5.27 -23.42 5.99
N GLU A 80 5.74 -22.46 5.18
CA GLU A 80 5.29 -21.07 5.24
C GLU A 80 5.08 -20.52 3.84
N ARG A 81 4.02 -19.74 3.67
CA ARG A 81 3.73 -19.06 2.42
C ARG A 81 4.57 -17.78 2.29
N LYS A 82 4.86 -17.40 1.07
CA LYS A 82 5.55 -16.13 0.79
C LYS A 82 4.78 -14.95 1.35
N ALA A 83 5.51 -13.93 1.76
CA ALA A 83 4.97 -12.63 2.13
C ALA A 83 5.49 -11.56 1.18
N GLY A 84 4.62 -10.68 0.75
CA GLY A 84 4.97 -9.61 -0.17
C GLY A 84 4.42 -8.27 0.25
N TYR A 85 4.81 -7.25 -0.48
CA TYR A 85 4.38 -5.88 -0.27
C TYR A 85 3.94 -5.27 -1.59
N TYR A 86 2.75 -4.66 -1.60
CA TYR A 86 2.26 -3.89 -2.73
C TYR A 86 2.46 -2.41 -2.45
N LEU A 87 3.40 -1.81 -3.16
CA LEU A 87 3.66 -0.38 -3.09
C LEU A 87 2.63 0.36 -3.94
N ASP A 88 2.04 1.42 -3.41
CA ASP A 88 1.02 2.17 -4.15
C ASP A 88 1.57 2.84 -5.41
N PHE A 89 2.74 3.49 -5.31
CA PHE A 89 3.35 4.18 -6.44
C PHE A 89 4.87 4.05 -6.45
N ARG A 90 5.40 3.78 -7.64
CA ARG A 90 6.81 3.98 -7.94
C ARG A 90 6.92 5.02 -9.04
N VAL A 91 7.57 6.14 -8.73
CA VAL A 91 7.62 7.31 -9.59
C VAL A 91 9.06 7.55 -10.00
N THR A 92 9.30 7.58 -11.31
CA THR A 92 10.63 7.84 -11.88
C THR A 92 10.66 9.25 -12.45
N PHE A 93 11.71 9.99 -12.12
CA PHE A 93 11.91 11.38 -12.56
C PHE A 93 12.90 11.45 -13.72
N ALA A 94 12.87 12.55 -14.46
CA ALA A 94 13.71 12.73 -15.65
C ALA A 94 15.21 12.73 -15.32
N ASP A 95 15.60 13.14 -14.12
CA ASP A 95 17.00 13.08 -13.66
C ASP A 95 17.47 11.67 -13.25
N GLY A 96 16.57 10.69 -13.27
CA GLY A 96 16.84 9.30 -12.97
C GLY A 96 16.52 8.86 -11.54
N HIS A 97 16.21 9.78 -10.61
CA HIS A 97 15.84 9.35 -9.26
C HIS A 97 14.45 8.73 -9.24
N VAL A 98 14.21 7.85 -8.26
CA VAL A 98 12.97 7.09 -8.11
C VAL A 98 12.44 7.25 -6.68
N ASP A 99 11.17 7.61 -6.56
CA ASP A 99 10.47 7.65 -5.28
C ASP A 99 9.52 6.47 -5.16
N HIS A 100 9.56 5.83 -3.99
CA HIS A 100 8.66 4.74 -3.63
C HIS A 100 7.68 5.25 -2.58
N VAL A 101 6.41 5.37 -2.96
CA VAL A 101 5.42 6.12 -2.19
C VAL A 101 4.24 5.25 -1.82
N ASP A 102 3.84 5.35 -0.55
CA ASP A 102 2.63 4.73 -0.03
C ASP A 102 1.72 5.78 0.59
N THR A 103 0.43 5.64 0.30
CA THR A 103 -0.59 6.46 0.95
C THR A 103 -1.07 5.73 2.20
N LYS A 104 -0.70 6.22 3.37
CA LYS A 104 -1.01 5.56 4.64
C LYS A 104 -1.74 6.49 5.58
N SER A 105 -2.85 5.99 6.15
CA SER A 105 -3.51 6.67 7.27
C SER A 105 -2.63 6.61 8.53
N PRO A 106 -2.83 7.51 9.50
CA PRO A 106 -2.09 7.44 10.77
C PRO A 106 -2.27 6.09 11.47
N ALA A 107 -3.44 5.47 11.39
CA ALA A 107 -3.69 4.16 11.98
C ALA A 107 -2.87 3.07 11.31
N THR A 108 -2.77 3.07 9.99
CA THR A 108 -1.96 2.09 9.24
C THR A 108 -0.48 2.24 9.54
N ARG A 109 0.02 3.47 9.67
CA ARG A 109 1.44 3.73 10.00
C ARG A 109 1.85 3.11 11.32
N LYS A 110 0.92 2.93 12.25
CA LYS A 110 1.14 2.32 13.58
C LYS A 110 0.89 0.81 13.60
N SER A 111 0.39 0.23 12.53
CA SER A 111 0.12 -1.21 12.46
C SER A 111 1.42 -2.00 12.53
N PRO A 112 1.55 -2.98 13.45
CA PRO A 112 2.74 -3.82 13.54
C PRO A 112 3.06 -4.56 12.24
N SER A 113 2.04 -5.05 11.56
CA SER A 113 2.17 -5.73 10.26
C SER A 113 2.79 -4.81 9.21
N TYR A 114 2.30 -3.60 9.08
CA TYR A 114 2.84 -2.62 8.15
C TYR A 114 4.28 -2.22 8.51
N ILE A 115 4.55 -1.96 9.80
CA ILE A 115 5.90 -1.60 10.26
C ILE A 115 6.91 -2.69 9.92
N MET A 116 6.54 -3.95 10.10
CA MET A 116 7.41 -5.07 9.75
C MET A 116 7.68 -5.12 8.25
N LYS A 117 6.65 -4.94 7.42
CA LYS A 117 6.79 -4.91 5.96
C LYS A 117 7.68 -3.76 5.50
N ARG A 118 7.51 -2.57 6.09
CA ARG A 118 8.34 -1.40 5.79
C ARG A 118 9.81 -1.65 6.13
N LYS A 119 10.09 -2.28 7.29
CA LYS A 119 11.44 -2.68 7.68
C LYS A 119 12.05 -3.68 6.71
N LEU A 120 11.27 -4.65 6.25
CA LEU A 120 11.71 -5.65 5.28
C LEU A 120 11.97 -5.03 3.90
N MET A 121 11.19 -4.04 3.50
CA MET A 121 11.46 -3.28 2.27
C MET A 121 12.84 -2.63 2.32
N LEU A 122 13.17 -2.01 3.44
CA LEU A 122 14.48 -1.38 3.61
C LEU A 122 15.61 -2.41 3.69
N ASP A 123 15.41 -3.48 4.44
CA ASP A 123 16.43 -4.52 4.61
C ASP A 123 16.68 -5.32 3.33
N ARG A 124 15.62 -5.82 2.68
CA ARG A 124 15.69 -6.73 1.54
C ARG A 124 15.94 -6.03 0.21
N HIS A 125 15.30 -4.89 -0.01
CA HIS A 125 15.32 -4.18 -1.29
C HIS A 125 16.07 -2.85 -1.24
N LYS A 126 16.50 -2.42 -0.06
CA LYS A 126 17.16 -1.12 0.15
C LYS A 126 16.24 0.05 -0.28
N ILE A 127 14.93 -0.14 -0.13
CA ILE A 127 13.93 0.85 -0.48
C ILE A 127 13.37 1.49 0.78
N HIS A 128 13.51 2.80 0.89
CA HIS A 128 12.84 3.61 1.90
C HIS A 128 11.47 4.04 1.38
N VAL A 129 10.41 3.51 1.98
CA VAL A 129 9.04 3.84 1.59
C VAL A 129 8.68 5.22 2.13
N MET A 130 8.30 6.13 1.22
CA MET A 130 7.80 7.45 1.57
C MET A 130 6.31 7.36 1.90
N GLU A 131 5.97 7.69 3.13
CA GLU A 131 4.58 7.68 3.58
C GLU A 131 3.95 9.08 3.40
N ILE A 132 2.81 9.12 2.74
CA ILE A 132 2.08 10.37 2.55
C ILE A 132 0.65 10.29 3.07
#